data_cf387db6a293c80936975d8c61ed53ba
#
_entry.id   cf387db6a293c80936975d8c61ed53ba
#
_cell.length_a   1.000
_cell.length_b   1.000
_cell.length_c   1.000
_cell.angle_alpha   90.00
_cell.angle_beta   90.00
_cell.angle_gamma   90.00
#
_symmetry.space_group_name_H-M   'P 1'
#
loop_
_entity.id
_entity.type
_entity.pdbx_description
1 polymer ?
#
loop_
_entity_poly.entity_id
_entity_poly.type
_entity_poly.pdbx_seq_one_letter_code
_entity_poly.pdbx_strand_id
1 'polypeptide(L)'
;MAKTRPGSSSSSSSAKRDLDSYTIRGTNKVVRVGDSVLMRSSENEKAPYVARVETIEADAKGNVKVRVRWYYRPEESIGGRRQFHGIKELFLSDHYDTQSAHTIEDKCIVHTFKNYTKLEDVGLEDYFCRFEYKAATGGFTPDRVAVYCKCEMPYNPDDLMVQCEACKDWYHPACLNMTTDQAKQLDNFTCDDCLSLDG
;
A
#
# COMPACT_ATOMS: atom_id res chain seq x y z
N MET A 1 -42.03 -30.20 48.29
CA MET A 1 -40.64 -30.29 47.85
C MET A 1 -40.58 -29.82 46.40
N ALA A 2 -40.20 -28.59 46.18
CA ALA A 2 -40.08 -28.00 44.84
C ALA A 2 -38.68 -28.22 44.34
N LYS A 3 -38.51 -28.92 43.20
CA LYS A 3 -37.25 -29.06 42.50
C LYS A 3 -37.08 -27.83 41.61
N THR A 4 -36.19 -26.95 41.97
CA THR A 4 -35.74 -25.89 41.10
C THR A 4 -34.78 -26.50 40.06
N ARG A 5 -35.14 -26.38 38.78
CA ARG A 5 -34.26 -26.60 37.65
C ARG A 5 -33.24 -25.46 37.55
N PRO A 6 -31.95 -25.76 37.40
CA PRO A 6 -31.01 -24.74 37.03
C PRO A 6 -31.29 -24.29 35.59
N GLY A 7 -31.57 -23.00 35.41
CA GLY A 7 -31.69 -22.43 34.09
C GLY A 7 -30.35 -22.52 33.35
N SER A 8 -30.31 -23.29 32.30
CA SER A 8 -29.22 -23.25 31.35
C SER A 8 -29.32 -21.91 30.61
N SER A 9 -28.50 -20.97 31.01
CA SER A 9 -28.20 -19.82 30.17
C SER A 9 -27.41 -20.33 28.96
N SER A 10 -28.12 -20.73 27.90
CA SER A 10 -27.51 -20.88 26.62
C SER A 10 -27.09 -19.48 26.17
N SER A 11 -25.86 -19.10 26.41
CA SER A 11 -25.23 -18.07 25.64
C SER A 11 -25.22 -18.57 24.22
N SER A 12 -26.16 -18.10 23.40
CA SER A 12 -26.10 -18.28 21.97
C SER A 12 -24.89 -17.49 21.50
N SER A 13 -23.70 -18.11 21.57
CA SER A 13 -22.59 -17.67 20.76
C SER A 13 -23.10 -17.77 19.34
N SER A 14 -23.34 -16.60 18.70
CA SER A 14 -23.60 -16.56 17.28
C SER A 14 -22.50 -17.37 16.62
N ALA A 15 -22.86 -18.52 15.99
CA ALA A 15 -21.90 -19.43 15.38
C ALA A 15 -21.27 -18.73 14.20
N LYS A 16 -20.15 -18.03 14.45
CA LYS A 16 -19.32 -17.46 13.40
C LYS A 16 -18.59 -18.58 12.72
N ARG A 17 -18.63 -18.59 11.42
CA ARG A 17 -17.94 -19.56 10.58
C ARG A 17 -16.87 -18.86 9.78
N ASP A 18 -15.64 -19.36 9.88
CA ASP A 18 -14.54 -18.90 9.03
C ASP A 18 -14.75 -19.36 7.60
N LEU A 19 -14.51 -18.47 6.66
CA LEU A 19 -14.58 -18.71 5.23
C LEU A 19 -13.20 -18.58 4.61
N ASP A 20 -12.91 -19.40 3.60
CA ASP A 20 -11.66 -19.32 2.85
C ASP A 20 -11.71 -18.25 1.76
N SER A 21 -12.90 -17.90 1.31
CA SER A 21 -13.09 -16.97 0.19
C SER A 21 -14.44 -16.29 0.22
N TYR A 22 -14.52 -15.20 -0.52
CA TYR A 22 -15.76 -14.44 -0.75
C TYR A 22 -15.80 -14.00 -2.21
N THR A 23 -16.92 -14.22 -2.87
CA THR A 23 -17.13 -13.74 -4.25
C THR A 23 -17.72 -12.34 -4.21
N ILE A 24 -17.07 -11.38 -4.85
CA ILE A 24 -17.53 -9.99 -4.92
C ILE A 24 -18.88 -9.96 -5.64
N ARG A 25 -19.87 -9.35 -4.99
CA ARG A 25 -21.25 -9.26 -5.47
C ARG A 25 -21.33 -8.67 -6.88
N GLY A 26 -22.04 -9.37 -7.77
CA GLY A 26 -22.19 -8.94 -9.16
C GLY A 26 -20.97 -9.21 -10.05
N THR A 27 -19.99 -9.94 -9.58
CA THR A 27 -18.78 -10.28 -10.31
C THR A 27 -18.43 -11.77 -10.16
N ASN A 28 -17.46 -12.23 -10.96
CA ASN A 28 -16.85 -13.56 -10.80
C ASN A 28 -15.58 -13.53 -9.95
N LYS A 29 -15.22 -12.37 -9.43
CA LYS A 29 -13.95 -12.17 -8.70
C LYS A 29 -14.05 -12.75 -7.30
N VAL A 30 -13.10 -13.60 -6.94
CA VAL A 30 -13.01 -14.27 -5.64
C VAL A 30 -11.91 -13.63 -4.82
N VAL A 31 -12.27 -13.19 -3.62
CA VAL A 31 -11.35 -12.65 -2.61
C VAL A 31 -10.99 -13.76 -1.64
N ARG A 32 -9.71 -13.90 -1.35
CA ARG A 32 -9.16 -14.84 -0.38
C ARG A 32 -8.43 -14.10 0.73
N VAL A 33 -8.22 -14.77 1.85
CA VAL A 33 -7.36 -14.25 2.93
C VAL A 33 -5.97 -13.96 2.37
N GLY A 34 -5.43 -12.78 2.69
CA GLY A 34 -4.17 -12.27 2.16
C GLY A 34 -4.29 -11.41 0.92
N ASP A 35 -5.43 -11.40 0.25
CA ASP A 35 -5.66 -10.56 -0.92
C ASP A 35 -5.79 -9.08 -0.53
N SER A 36 -5.41 -8.21 -1.45
CA SER A 36 -5.64 -6.76 -1.36
C SER A 36 -6.89 -6.39 -2.13
N VAL A 37 -7.70 -5.52 -1.54
CA VAL A 37 -9.01 -5.14 -2.07
C VAL A 37 -9.21 -3.63 -2.03
N LEU A 38 -10.09 -3.16 -2.91
CA LEU A 38 -10.61 -1.81 -2.92
C LEU A 38 -11.95 -1.82 -2.20
N MET A 39 -12.10 -0.98 -1.18
CA MET A 39 -13.30 -0.88 -0.37
C MET A 39 -13.93 0.50 -0.56
N ARG A 40 -15.27 0.52 -0.62
CA ARG A 40 -16.03 1.75 -0.79
C ARG A 40 -15.73 2.73 0.33
N SER A 41 -15.39 3.96 -0.04
CA SER A 41 -15.32 5.08 0.89
C SER A 41 -16.71 5.46 1.40
N SER A 42 -16.79 5.90 2.64
CA SER A 42 -18.03 6.47 3.20
C SER A 42 -18.45 7.78 2.51
N GLU A 43 -17.52 8.43 1.83
CA GLU A 43 -17.76 9.62 1.02
C GLU A 43 -17.71 9.23 -0.46
N ASN A 44 -18.85 9.37 -1.14
CA ASN A 44 -19.07 8.89 -2.52
C ASN A 44 -18.10 9.50 -3.56
N GLU A 45 -17.42 10.60 -3.23
CA GLU A 45 -16.53 11.31 -4.15
C GLU A 45 -15.05 10.98 -3.93
N LYS A 46 -14.73 10.21 -2.90
CA LYS A 46 -13.35 9.84 -2.61
C LYS A 46 -12.95 8.52 -3.27
N ALA A 47 -11.68 8.42 -3.61
CA ALA A 47 -11.09 7.17 -4.08
C ALA A 47 -11.33 6.03 -3.07
N PRO A 48 -11.53 4.78 -3.53
CA PRO A 48 -11.71 3.65 -2.64
C PRO A 48 -10.54 3.49 -1.68
N TYR A 49 -10.82 3.01 -0.47
CA TYR A 49 -9.80 2.61 0.48
C TYR A 49 -9.16 1.29 0.05
N VAL A 50 -7.89 1.13 0.30
CA VAL A 50 -7.15 -0.11 0.02
C VAL A 50 -6.92 -0.85 1.34
N ALA A 51 -7.19 -2.15 1.34
CA ALA A 51 -7.02 -2.98 2.52
C ALA A 51 -6.50 -4.37 2.16
N ARG A 52 -5.80 -5.00 3.10
CA ARG A 52 -5.46 -6.41 3.02
C ARG A 52 -6.47 -7.21 3.85
N VAL A 53 -7.02 -8.26 3.27
CA VAL A 53 -7.99 -9.14 3.95
C VAL A 53 -7.23 -10.07 4.90
N GLU A 54 -7.53 -9.98 6.18
CA GLU A 54 -6.91 -10.81 7.22
C GLU A 54 -7.75 -12.05 7.53
N THR A 55 -9.07 -11.89 7.69
CA THR A 55 -10.01 -12.98 7.88
C THR A 55 -11.32 -12.71 7.16
N ILE A 56 -12.04 -13.78 6.85
CA ILE A 56 -13.38 -13.72 6.25
C ILE A 56 -14.28 -14.59 7.13
N GLU A 57 -15.39 -14.04 7.62
CA GLU A 57 -16.31 -14.73 8.53
C GLU A 57 -17.76 -14.55 8.07
N ALA A 58 -18.55 -15.59 8.21
CA ALA A 58 -20.00 -15.52 8.07
C ALA A 58 -20.67 -15.69 9.43
N ASP A 59 -21.71 -14.89 9.70
CA ASP A 59 -22.54 -15.05 10.88
C ASP A 59 -23.63 -16.12 10.66
N ALA A 60 -24.44 -16.38 11.70
CA ALA A 60 -25.51 -17.37 11.64
C ALA A 60 -26.59 -17.02 10.61
N LYS A 61 -26.71 -15.74 10.20
CA LYS A 61 -27.66 -15.25 9.19
C LYS A 61 -27.09 -15.26 7.78
N GLY A 62 -25.85 -15.69 7.60
CA GLY A 62 -25.15 -15.69 6.31
C GLY A 62 -24.55 -14.35 5.90
N ASN A 63 -24.53 -13.36 6.79
CA ASN A 63 -23.82 -12.10 6.53
C ASN A 63 -22.33 -12.30 6.62
N VAL A 64 -21.61 -11.84 5.60
CA VAL A 64 -20.15 -11.99 5.52
C VAL A 64 -19.49 -10.69 5.97
N LYS A 65 -18.53 -10.82 6.89
CA LYS A 65 -17.67 -9.76 7.36
C LYS A 65 -16.23 -10.09 7.11
N VAL A 66 -15.44 -9.08 6.83
CA VAL A 66 -14.00 -9.20 6.63
C VAL A 66 -13.29 -8.39 7.69
N ARG A 67 -12.27 -9.01 8.31
CA ARG A 67 -11.29 -8.27 9.09
C ARG A 67 -10.19 -7.85 8.15
N VAL A 68 -9.87 -6.57 8.14
CA VAL A 68 -8.91 -5.97 7.22
C VAL A 68 -7.82 -5.25 7.98
N ARG A 69 -6.69 -5.14 7.34
CA ARG A 69 -5.58 -4.28 7.72
C ARG A 69 -5.47 -3.19 6.67
N TRP A 70 -5.66 -1.93 7.09
CA TRP A 70 -5.72 -0.80 6.17
C TRP A 70 -4.35 -0.46 5.59
N TYR A 71 -4.35 -0.14 4.30
CA TYR A 71 -3.27 0.60 3.66
C TYR A 71 -3.61 2.09 3.71
N TYR A 72 -2.64 2.91 4.08
CA TYR A 72 -2.77 4.37 4.07
C TYR A 72 -2.09 4.93 2.83
N ARG A 73 -2.73 5.90 2.18
CA ARG A 73 -2.06 6.73 1.19
C ARG A 73 -1.11 7.71 1.91
N PRO A 74 -0.01 8.14 1.27
CA PRO A 74 0.91 9.09 1.90
C PRO A 74 0.23 10.35 2.44
N GLU A 75 -0.75 10.92 1.73
CA GLU A 75 -1.53 12.08 2.16
C GLU A 75 -2.40 11.83 3.41
N GLU A 76 -2.71 10.59 3.72
CA GLU A 76 -3.49 10.21 4.89
C GLU A 76 -2.61 10.00 6.14
N SER A 77 -1.29 9.93 5.96
CA SER A 77 -0.33 9.80 7.07
C SER A 77 -0.14 11.13 7.81
N ILE A 78 0.35 11.06 9.06
CA ILE A 78 0.59 12.25 9.88
C ILE A 78 1.53 13.24 9.20
N GLY A 79 2.58 12.76 8.53
CA GLY A 79 3.55 13.61 7.83
C GLY A 79 3.11 14.07 6.44
N GLY A 80 1.99 13.55 5.93
CA GLY A 80 1.51 13.83 4.59
C GLY A 80 2.39 13.25 3.49
N ARG A 81 2.01 13.55 2.25
CA ARG A 81 2.78 13.13 1.07
C ARG A 81 4.06 13.94 0.94
N ARG A 82 5.17 13.25 0.72
CA ARG A 82 6.47 13.85 0.43
C ARG A 82 6.84 13.62 -1.03
N GLN A 83 7.83 14.39 -1.51
CA GLN A 83 8.26 14.37 -2.91
C GLN A 83 8.73 12.99 -3.40
N PHE A 84 9.33 12.18 -2.52
CA PHE A 84 9.80 10.85 -2.88
C PHE A 84 8.70 9.77 -2.82
N HIS A 85 7.50 10.09 -2.37
CA HIS A 85 6.39 9.16 -2.38
C HIS A 85 5.81 9.03 -3.79
N GLY A 86 5.71 7.80 -4.28
CA GLY A 86 5.09 7.50 -5.56
C GLY A 86 3.58 7.71 -5.55
N ILE A 87 3.00 7.96 -6.72
CA ILE A 87 1.55 8.13 -6.88
C ILE A 87 0.80 6.86 -6.44
N LYS A 88 1.36 5.70 -6.72
CA LYS A 88 0.77 4.39 -6.39
C LYS A 88 1.31 3.80 -5.09
N GLU A 89 2.01 4.59 -4.31
CA GLU A 89 2.58 4.15 -3.04
C GLU A 89 1.52 4.10 -1.94
N LEU A 90 1.56 3.02 -1.17
CA LEU A 90 0.73 2.78 0.00
C LEU A 90 1.60 2.40 1.19
N PHE A 91 1.12 2.68 2.39
CA PHE A 91 1.73 2.26 3.65
C PHE A 91 0.86 1.19 4.30
N LEU A 92 1.45 0.06 4.67
CA LEU A 92 0.73 -0.96 5.42
C LEU A 92 0.67 -0.54 6.89
N SER A 93 -0.51 -0.18 7.37
CA SER A 93 -0.69 0.31 8.73
C SER A 93 -0.83 -0.82 9.76
N ASP A 94 -0.80 -0.46 11.04
CA ASP A 94 -1.19 -1.32 12.15
C ASP A 94 -2.68 -1.14 12.54
N HIS A 95 -3.46 -0.51 11.67
CA HIS A 95 -4.88 -0.26 11.87
C HIS A 95 -5.71 -1.40 11.28
N TYR A 96 -6.26 -2.21 12.17
CA TYR A 96 -7.18 -3.31 11.83
C TYR A 96 -8.61 -2.88 12.04
N ASP A 97 -9.52 -3.40 11.22
CA ASP A 97 -10.94 -3.08 11.30
C ASP A 97 -11.77 -4.25 10.78
N THR A 98 -13.03 -4.27 11.15
CA THR A 98 -14.00 -5.26 10.64
C THR A 98 -15.06 -4.52 9.83
N GLN A 99 -15.25 -4.94 8.59
CA GLN A 99 -16.17 -4.34 7.63
C GLN A 99 -17.09 -5.39 7.03
N SER A 100 -18.27 -4.96 6.57
CA SER A 100 -19.10 -5.82 5.74
C SER A 100 -18.39 -6.16 4.44
N ALA A 101 -18.43 -7.42 4.02
CA ALA A 101 -17.84 -7.85 2.75
C ALA A 101 -18.50 -7.15 1.54
N HIS A 102 -19.72 -6.63 1.70
CA HIS A 102 -20.42 -5.87 0.66
C HIS A 102 -19.74 -4.54 0.31
N THR A 103 -18.86 -4.02 1.18
CA THR A 103 -18.10 -2.80 0.90
C THR A 103 -16.93 -3.04 -0.05
N ILE A 104 -16.57 -4.30 -0.31
CA ILE A 104 -15.52 -4.64 -1.27
C ILE A 104 -16.05 -4.39 -2.69
N GLU A 105 -15.40 -3.51 -3.42
CA GLU A 105 -15.76 -3.16 -4.80
C GLU A 105 -14.98 -3.96 -5.83
N ASP A 106 -13.69 -4.19 -5.57
CA ASP A 106 -12.80 -4.87 -6.50
C ASP A 106 -11.55 -5.40 -5.77
N LYS A 107 -10.75 -6.16 -6.50
CA LYS A 107 -9.42 -6.58 -6.07
C LYS A 107 -8.37 -5.61 -6.60
N CYS A 108 -7.27 -5.51 -5.90
CA CYS A 108 -6.07 -4.83 -6.39
C CYS A 108 -4.83 -5.64 -6.04
N ILE A 109 -3.70 -5.20 -6.56
CA ILE A 109 -2.40 -5.83 -6.33
C ILE A 109 -1.51 -4.81 -5.66
N VAL A 110 -1.01 -5.13 -4.46
CA VAL A 110 -0.01 -4.32 -3.77
C VAL A 110 1.33 -5.04 -3.88
N HIS A 111 2.17 -4.57 -4.77
CA HIS A 111 3.49 -5.14 -5.04
C HIS A 111 4.49 -4.74 -3.97
N THR A 112 5.55 -5.54 -3.81
CA THR A 112 6.77 -5.05 -3.18
C THR A 112 7.39 -3.96 -4.06
N PHE A 113 8.19 -3.09 -3.49
CA PHE A 113 8.90 -2.05 -4.26
C PHE A 113 9.72 -2.65 -5.39
N LYS A 114 10.46 -3.73 -5.11
CA LYS A 114 11.27 -4.46 -6.09
C LYS A 114 10.45 -4.97 -7.26
N ASN A 115 9.30 -5.58 -7.00
CA ASN A 115 8.44 -6.11 -8.06
C ASN A 115 7.74 -5.00 -8.85
N TYR A 116 7.31 -3.93 -8.18
CA TYR A 116 6.68 -2.78 -8.82
C TYR A 116 7.60 -2.13 -9.86
N THR A 117 8.87 -1.94 -9.52
CA THR A 117 9.86 -1.32 -10.43
C THR A 117 10.17 -2.17 -11.66
N LYS A 118 9.80 -3.46 -11.66
CA LYS A 118 9.98 -4.37 -12.79
C LYS A 118 8.78 -4.42 -13.72
N LEU A 119 7.65 -3.79 -13.36
CA LEU A 119 6.47 -3.76 -14.21
C LEU A 119 6.77 -2.94 -15.47
N GLU A 120 6.45 -3.49 -16.63
CA GLU A 120 6.53 -2.77 -17.89
C GLU A 120 5.45 -1.69 -17.97
N ASP A 121 4.22 -2.07 -17.59
CA ASP A 121 3.07 -1.16 -17.54
C ASP A 121 2.40 -1.25 -16.17
N VAL A 122 2.09 -0.08 -15.58
CA VAL A 122 1.36 0.02 -14.32
C VAL A 122 -0.12 0.22 -14.62
N GLY A 123 -0.95 -0.75 -14.23
CA GLY A 123 -2.40 -0.69 -14.37
C GLY A 123 -3.07 0.08 -13.23
N LEU A 124 -4.38 0.29 -13.37
CA LEU A 124 -5.18 0.95 -12.33
C LEU A 124 -5.23 0.15 -11.03
N GLU A 125 -5.08 -1.17 -11.11
CA GLU A 125 -5.09 -2.10 -10.00
C GLU A 125 -3.73 -2.26 -9.31
N ASP A 126 -2.66 -1.72 -9.88
CA ASP A 126 -1.31 -1.89 -9.38
C ASP A 126 -0.92 -0.78 -8.40
N TYR A 127 -0.51 -1.19 -7.22
CA TYR A 127 0.03 -0.34 -6.14
C TYR A 127 1.34 -0.97 -5.66
N PHE A 128 2.08 -0.23 -4.85
CA PHE A 128 3.24 -0.80 -4.16
C PHE A 128 3.34 -0.31 -2.72
N CYS A 129 3.99 -1.12 -1.89
CA CYS A 129 4.23 -0.81 -0.49
C CYS A 129 5.67 -1.16 -0.14
N ARG A 130 6.39 -0.22 0.44
CA ARG A 130 7.76 -0.43 0.95
C ARG A 130 7.89 -0.09 2.43
N PHE A 131 6.87 0.55 3.02
CA PHE A 131 6.88 0.93 4.43
C PHE A 131 5.68 0.38 5.17
N GLU A 132 5.90 -0.06 6.41
CA GLU A 132 4.85 -0.20 7.39
C GLU A 132 4.69 1.11 8.17
N TYR A 133 3.49 1.42 8.59
CA TYR A 133 3.12 2.69 9.20
C TYR A 133 2.38 2.47 10.51
N LYS A 134 2.82 3.16 11.57
CA LYS A 134 2.13 3.16 12.87
C LYS A 134 1.19 4.36 12.93
N ALA A 135 -0.11 4.10 12.86
CA ALA A 135 -1.14 5.14 12.76
C ALA A 135 -1.16 6.06 13.99
N ALA A 136 -0.87 5.55 15.18
CA ALA A 136 -0.90 6.33 16.42
C ALA A 136 0.28 7.30 16.55
N THR A 137 1.47 6.93 16.06
CA THR A 137 2.71 7.70 16.27
C THR A 137 3.24 8.35 14.99
N GLY A 138 2.79 7.90 13.82
CA GLY A 138 3.34 8.32 12.53
C GLY A 138 4.70 7.70 12.20
N GLY A 139 5.13 6.66 12.93
CA GLY A 139 6.38 5.98 12.71
C GLY A 139 6.36 5.05 11.51
N PHE A 140 7.49 4.90 10.83
CA PHE A 140 7.67 4.02 9.69
C PHE A 140 8.65 2.90 10.00
N THR A 141 8.42 1.74 9.38
CA THR A 141 9.36 0.62 9.38
C THR A 141 9.59 0.18 7.92
N PRO A 142 10.83 0.15 7.41
CA PRO A 142 12.04 0.64 8.06
C PRO A 142 12.02 2.17 8.24
N ASP A 143 12.69 2.67 9.27
CA ASP A 143 12.80 4.11 9.54
C ASP A 143 13.85 4.80 8.66
N ARG A 144 14.72 4.02 8.04
CA ARG A 144 15.74 4.48 7.10
C ARG A 144 15.76 3.62 5.85
N VAL A 145 15.92 4.28 4.72
CA VAL A 145 16.11 3.66 3.41
C VAL A 145 17.26 4.33 2.69
N ALA A 146 17.80 3.68 1.66
CA ALA A 146 18.83 4.28 0.82
C ALA A 146 18.35 5.60 0.22
N VAL A 147 19.23 6.60 0.22
CA VAL A 147 18.98 7.91 -0.37
C VAL A 147 19.94 8.13 -1.53
N TYR A 148 19.54 8.96 -2.46
CA TYR A 148 20.25 9.22 -3.69
C TYR A 148 20.25 10.71 -4.01
N CYS A 149 21.09 11.12 -4.97
CA CYS A 149 21.17 12.49 -5.46
C CYS A 149 21.71 13.47 -4.41
N LYS A 150 21.98 14.71 -4.84
CA LYS A 150 22.37 15.83 -3.95
C LYS A 150 21.29 16.18 -2.93
N CYS A 151 20.03 15.90 -3.26
CA CYS A 151 18.90 16.14 -2.36
C CYS A 151 18.75 15.11 -1.24
N GLU A 152 19.52 14.02 -1.29
CA GLU A 152 19.51 12.93 -0.29
C GLU A 152 18.10 12.43 0.03
N MET A 153 17.33 12.14 -1.03
CA MET A 153 15.96 11.62 -0.92
C MET A 153 15.89 10.14 -1.29
N PRO A 154 14.95 9.39 -0.68
CA PRO A 154 14.62 8.06 -1.16
C PRO A 154 14.17 8.07 -2.62
N TYR A 155 14.33 6.93 -3.29
CA TYR A 155 13.94 6.81 -4.70
C TYR A 155 12.41 6.85 -4.85
N ASN A 156 11.93 7.76 -5.71
CA ASN A 156 10.55 7.77 -6.19
C ASN A 156 10.50 7.02 -7.53
N PRO A 157 9.79 5.89 -7.64
CA PRO A 157 9.76 5.11 -8.89
C PRO A 157 9.06 5.84 -10.05
N ASP A 158 8.34 6.92 -9.78
CA ASP A 158 7.71 7.75 -10.81
C ASP A 158 8.68 8.76 -11.43
N ASP A 159 9.83 8.98 -10.80
CA ASP A 159 10.79 9.98 -11.26
C ASP A 159 11.88 9.35 -12.13
N LEU A 160 12.23 10.05 -13.20
CA LEU A 160 13.42 9.75 -14.00
C LEU A 160 14.66 10.18 -13.22
N MET A 161 15.67 9.30 -13.16
CA MET A 161 16.99 9.60 -12.63
C MET A 161 18.08 9.22 -13.63
N VAL A 162 19.21 9.90 -13.56
CA VAL A 162 20.40 9.58 -14.35
C VAL A 162 21.50 9.07 -13.43
N GLN A 163 22.21 8.04 -13.88
CA GLN A 163 23.31 7.43 -13.11
C GLN A 163 24.66 8.02 -13.55
N CYS A 164 25.45 8.46 -12.57
CA CYS A 164 26.83 8.83 -12.81
C CYS A 164 27.66 7.57 -13.13
N GLU A 165 28.43 7.61 -14.23
CA GLU A 165 29.27 6.48 -14.65
C GLU A 165 30.44 6.22 -13.70
N ALA A 166 30.93 7.27 -13.06
CA ALA A 166 32.08 7.18 -12.17
C ALA A 166 31.72 6.67 -10.77
N CYS A 167 30.83 7.37 -10.05
CA CYS A 167 30.46 7.01 -8.68
C CYS A 167 29.24 6.08 -8.56
N LYS A 168 28.52 5.86 -9.67
CA LYS A 168 27.32 5.02 -9.72
C LYS A 168 26.13 5.55 -8.90
N ASP A 169 26.21 6.75 -8.36
CA ASP A 169 25.07 7.38 -7.71
C ASP A 169 24.04 7.88 -8.74
N TRP A 170 22.79 8.04 -8.28
CA TRP A 170 21.67 8.45 -9.11
C TRP A 170 21.28 9.88 -8.81
N TYR A 171 20.92 10.65 -9.83
CA TYR A 171 20.60 12.06 -9.72
C TYR A 171 19.29 12.41 -10.43
N HIS A 172 18.50 13.27 -9.79
CA HIS A 172 17.32 13.85 -10.43
C HIS A 172 17.78 14.92 -11.46
N PRO A 173 17.24 14.90 -12.68
CA PRO A 173 17.56 15.93 -13.68
C PRO A 173 17.34 17.35 -13.14
N ALA A 174 16.23 17.60 -12.44
CA ALA A 174 15.92 18.92 -11.86
C ALA A 174 16.99 19.41 -10.87
N CYS A 175 17.61 18.49 -10.10
CA CYS A 175 18.70 18.83 -9.18
C CYS A 175 20.00 19.21 -9.89
N LEU A 176 20.10 18.86 -11.18
CA LEU A 176 21.23 19.19 -12.06
C LEU A 176 20.93 20.36 -13.01
N ASN A 177 19.83 21.08 -12.78
CA ASN A 177 19.33 22.13 -13.68
C ASN A 177 19.11 21.64 -15.12
N MET A 178 18.63 20.43 -15.26
CA MET A 178 18.42 19.74 -16.51
C MET A 178 16.94 19.39 -16.68
N THR A 179 16.43 19.48 -17.89
CA THR A 179 15.07 19.02 -18.21
C THR A 179 15.05 17.49 -18.35
N THR A 180 13.87 16.89 -18.20
CA THR A 180 13.68 15.46 -18.45
C THR A 180 14.08 15.06 -19.87
N ASP A 181 13.77 15.89 -20.86
CA ASP A 181 14.13 15.63 -22.26
C ASP A 181 15.65 15.67 -22.48
N GLN A 182 16.33 16.63 -21.85
CA GLN A 182 17.79 16.68 -21.87
C GLN A 182 18.41 15.43 -21.24
N ALA A 183 17.86 14.98 -20.12
CA ALA A 183 18.32 13.78 -19.44
C ALA A 183 18.14 12.50 -20.29
N LYS A 184 17.02 12.38 -21.00
CA LYS A 184 16.76 11.24 -21.90
C LYS A 184 17.69 11.18 -23.11
N GLN A 185 18.27 12.30 -23.49
CA GLN A 185 19.21 12.39 -24.63
C GLN A 185 20.67 12.14 -24.23
N LEU A 186 20.95 12.01 -22.93
CA LEU A 186 22.31 11.73 -22.47
C LEU A 186 22.68 10.27 -22.75
N ASP A 187 23.77 10.06 -23.48
CA ASP A 187 24.36 8.72 -23.63
C ASP A 187 25.21 8.37 -22.41
N ASN A 188 25.97 9.33 -21.90
CA ASN A 188 26.85 9.19 -20.75
C ASN A 188 26.70 10.37 -19.81
N PHE A 189 26.74 10.13 -18.51
CA PHE A 189 26.66 11.18 -17.50
C PHE A 189 27.73 10.99 -16.43
N THR A 190 28.44 12.08 -16.11
CA THR A 190 29.37 12.15 -14.97
C THR A 190 28.96 13.37 -14.11
N CYS A 191 28.79 13.16 -12.80
CA CYS A 191 28.39 14.24 -11.90
C CYS A 191 29.51 15.25 -11.67
N ASP A 192 29.15 16.46 -11.25
CA ASP A 192 30.11 17.56 -11.03
C ASP A 192 31.22 17.19 -10.04
N ASP A 193 30.89 16.46 -8.99
CA ASP A 193 31.85 16.01 -7.98
C ASP A 193 32.91 15.09 -8.58
N CYS A 194 32.50 14.19 -9.46
CA CYS A 194 33.43 13.30 -10.15
C CYS A 194 34.24 14.01 -11.23
N LEU A 195 33.62 14.97 -11.93
CA LEU A 195 34.34 15.80 -12.91
C LEU A 195 35.43 16.66 -12.26
N SER A 196 35.19 17.14 -11.04
CA SER A 196 36.17 17.94 -10.31
C SER A 196 37.36 17.14 -9.78
N LEU A 197 37.23 15.80 -9.69
CA LEU A 197 38.30 14.90 -9.25
C LEU A 197 39.27 14.56 -10.38
N ASP A 198 38.86 14.71 -11.64
CA ASP A 198 39.69 14.43 -12.83
C ASP A 198 40.48 15.66 -13.31
N GLY A 199 40.43 16.75 -12.58
CA GLY A 199 41.09 18.00 -12.89
C GLY A 199 42.38 18.25 -12.12
#